data_faa52f095ea062f2b5c90e2360f07fd0
#
_entry.id   faa52f095ea062f2b5c90e2360f07fd0
#
_cell.length_a   1.000
_cell.length_b   1.000
_cell.length_c   1.000
_cell.angle_alpha   90.00
_cell.angle_beta   90.00
_cell.angle_gamma   90.00
#
_symmetry.space_group_name_H-M   'P 1'
#
loop_
_entity.id
_entity.type
_entity.pdbx_description
1 polymer ?
#
loop_
_entity_poly.entity_id
_entity_poly.type
_entity_poly.pdbx_seq_one_letter_code
_entity_poly.pdbx_strand_id
1 'polypeptide(L)'
;MTDLQHSGQPVADHPVAHVDRTLESLIPRFLDRRRDDATAIEALVARGGFESIAGMGHSIKGSGGGYGFDPITDYGAEIETAARAADGAATIAAARKLRAYVDEVEVVFVDE
;
A
#
# COMPACT_ATOMS: atom_id res chain seq x y z
N MET A 1 -35.76 -0.36 0.19
CA MET A 1 -35.36 -0.72 -0.17
C MET A 1 -34.67 -0.68 -0.20
N THR A 2 -34.61 -0.47 -0.19
CA THR A 2 -33.96 -0.79 -0.48
C THR A 2 -33.00 -1.03 -0.44
N ASP A 3 -33.05 -0.98 -0.37
CA ASP A 3 -32.25 -1.52 -0.42
C ASP A 3 -31.53 -1.89 -0.61
N LEU A 4 -31.77 -1.79 -0.62
CA LEU A 4 -31.19 -2.40 -0.88
C LEU A 4 -30.33 -2.43 -1.14
N GLN A 5 -30.39 -2.16 -1.02
CA GLN A 5 -29.67 -2.37 -1.33
C GLN A 5 -28.86 -2.43 -1.22
N HIS A 6 -29.04 -2.35 -1.00
CA HIS A 6 -28.27 -2.69 -0.90
C HIS A 6 -27.86 -3.19 -0.56
N SER A 7 -28.23 -3.26 -0.35
CA SER A 7 -27.86 -3.85 -0.13
C SER A 7 -27.33 -4.46 0.18
N GLY A 8 -27.40 -4.71 0.37
CA GLY A 8 -26.95 -5.36 0.55
C GLY A 8 -26.01 -5.84 0.64
N GLN A 9 -25.92 -6.02 0.19
CA GLN A 9 -24.94 -6.43 0.28
C GLN A 9 -23.99 -6.14 0.82
N PRO A 10 -23.54 -6.71 1.21
CA PRO A 10 -22.47 -6.22 1.84
C PRO A 10 -21.28 -6.34 1.04
N VAL A 11 -21.16 -5.50 0.28
CA VAL A 11 -19.95 -5.34 -0.41
C VAL A 11 -18.97 -4.83 0.55
N ALA A 12 -17.88 -5.46 0.67
CA ALA A 12 -16.80 -4.96 1.49
C ALA A 12 -16.36 -3.65 0.88
N ASP A 13 -16.42 -2.59 1.67
CA ASP A 13 -15.95 -1.29 1.25
C ASP A 13 -14.45 -1.15 1.42
N HIS A 14 -13.75 -2.22 1.74
CA HIS A 14 -12.33 -2.19 2.01
C HIS A 14 -11.62 -3.32 1.28
N PRO A 15 -10.34 -3.16 1.01
CA PRO A 15 -9.57 -4.20 0.34
C PRO A 15 -9.38 -5.42 1.23
N VAL A 16 -9.28 -6.57 0.59
CA VAL A 16 -9.04 -7.84 1.28
C VAL A 16 -7.82 -8.48 0.65
N ALA A 17 -6.90 -8.97 1.46
CA ALA A 17 -5.73 -9.69 0.99
C ALA A 17 -5.73 -11.09 1.59
N HIS A 18 -5.44 -12.07 0.74
CA HIS A 18 -5.30 -13.46 1.19
C HIS A 18 -3.82 -13.77 1.31
N VAL A 19 -3.40 -14.08 2.53
CA VAL A 19 -1.99 -14.24 2.85
C VAL A 19 -1.74 -15.64 3.37
N ASP A 20 -0.65 -16.25 2.91
CA ASP A 20 -0.26 -17.57 3.39
C ASP A 20 -0.10 -17.51 4.91
N ARG A 21 -0.75 -18.43 5.61
CA ARG A 21 -0.74 -18.45 7.08
C ARG A 21 0.67 -18.59 7.64
N THR A 22 1.58 -19.17 6.89
CA THR A 22 2.96 -19.29 7.37
C THR A 22 3.64 -17.94 7.57
N LEU A 23 3.09 -16.87 6.98
CA LEU A 23 3.63 -15.52 7.10
C LEU A 23 2.95 -14.71 8.21
N GLU A 24 1.99 -15.29 8.91
CA GLU A 24 1.12 -14.55 9.82
C GLU A 24 1.90 -13.68 10.81
N SER A 25 2.96 -14.23 11.40
CA SER A 25 3.70 -13.50 12.43
C SER A 25 4.47 -12.30 11.89
N LEU A 26 4.68 -12.23 10.56
CA LEU A 26 5.44 -11.15 9.95
C LEU A 26 4.56 -9.99 9.49
N ILE A 27 3.26 -10.23 9.35
CA ILE A 27 2.38 -9.28 8.69
C ILE A 27 2.20 -7.96 9.44
N PRO A 28 1.96 -7.96 10.78
CA PRO A 28 1.77 -6.68 11.45
C PRO A 28 2.95 -5.73 11.28
N ARG A 29 4.17 -6.24 11.42
CA ARG A 29 5.35 -5.42 11.26
C ARG A 29 5.52 -4.97 9.81
N PHE A 30 5.20 -5.86 8.86
CA PHE A 30 5.30 -5.51 7.44
C PHE A 30 4.37 -4.32 7.11
N LEU A 31 3.12 -4.38 7.56
CA LEU A 31 2.17 -3.30 7.29
C LEU A 31 2.56 -2.00 8.00
N ASP A 32 3.06 -2.11 9.24
CA ASP A 32 3.52 -0.93 9.97
C ASP A 32 4.67 -0.24 9.24
N ARG A 33 5.60 -1.02 8.70
CA ARG A 33 6.71 -0.45 7.95
C ARG A 33 6.24 0.28 6.69
N ARG A 34 5.25 -0.30 6.01
CA ARG A 34 4.71 0.37 4.81
C ARG A 34 4.01 1.66 5.18
N ARG A 35 3.34 1.69 6.33
CA ARG A 35 2.72 2.92 6.82
C ARG A 35 3.77 3.98 7.12
N ASP A 36 4.85 3.58 7.77
CA ASP A 36 5.96 4.50 8.06
C ASP A 36 6.59 5.02 6.79
N ASP A 37 6.76 4.16 5.79
CA ASP A 37 7.31 4.57 4.50
C ASP A 37 6.45 5.66 3.87
N ALA A 38 5.14 5.50 3.91
CA ALA A 38 4.24 6.50 3.31
C ALA A 38 4.42 7.86 3.99
N THR A 39 4.54 7.87 5.31
CA THR A 39 4.75 9.11 6.06
C THR A 39 6.10 9.73 5.71
N ALA A 40 7.15 8.90 5.64
CA ALA A 40 8.49 9.39 5.33
C ALA A 40 8.55 9.97 3.91
N ILE A 41 7.85 9.35 2.97
CA ILE A 41 7.82 9.83 1.59
C ILE A 41 7.25 11.25 1.52
N GLU A 42 6.14 11.51 2.22
CA GLU A 42 5.57 12.85 2.19
C GLU A 42 6.55 13.89 2.74
N ALA A 43 7.25 13.55 3.81
CA ALA A 43 8.26 14.46 4.37
C ALA A 43 9.41 14.69 3.39
N LEU A 44 9.83 13.64 2.69
CA LEU A 44 10.92 13.76 1.73
C LEU A 44 10.55 14.59 0.51
N VAL A 45 9.29 14.53 0.06
CA VAL A 45 8.85 15.37 -1.04
C VAL A 45 9.05 16.84 -0.68
N ALA A 46 8.72 17.21 0.55
CA ALA A 46 8.88 18.60 1.01
C ALA A 46 10.31 19.09 0.93
N ARG A 47 11.29 18.17 0.95
CA ARG A 47 12.70 18.50 0.88
C ARG A 47 13.32 18.20 -0.48
N GLY A 48 12.52 17.80 -1.44
CA GLY A 48 13.00 17.47 -2.79
C GLY A 48 13.80 16.18 -2.85
N GLY A 49 13.59 15.24 -1.91
CA GLY A 49 14.37 14.02 -1.81
C GLY A 49 13.91 12.92 -2.76
N PHE A 50 13.72 13.26 -4.04
CA PHE A 50 13.12 12.33 -5.00
C PHE A 50 13.97 11.10 -5.29
N GLU A 51 15.29 11.23 -5.22
CA GLU A 51 16.15 10.07 -5.46
C GLU A 51 15.93 9.01 -4.38
N SER A 52 15.90 9.44 -3.12
CA SER A 52 15.62 8.53 -2.01
C SER A 52 14.25 7.91 -2.15
N ILE A 53 13.26 8.72 -2.53
CA ILE A 53 11.88 8.23 -2.68
C ILE A 53 11.80 7.18 -3.79
N ALA A 54 12.51 7.39 -4.90
CA ALA A 54 12.51 6.41 -5.98
C ALA A 54 13.04 5.06 -5.49
N GLY A 55 14.09 5.08 -4.68
CA GLY A 55 14.62 3.85 -4.08
C GLY A 55 13.62 3.19 -3.14
N MET A 56 12.91 3.99 -2.34
CA MET A 56 11.88 3.47 -1.46
C MET A 56 10.74 2.83 -2.25
N GLY A 57 10.28 3.50 -3.32
CA GLY A 57 9.23 2.95 -4.17
C GLY A 57 9.64 1.64 -4.78
N HIS A 58 10.89 1.53 -5.22
CA HIS A 58 11.40 0.30 -5.79
C HIS A 58 11.36 -0.84 -4.76
N SER A 59 11.78 -0.56 -3.53
CA SER A 59 11.75 -1.56 -2.45
C SER A 59 10.33 -1.96 -2.09
N ILE A 60 9.42 -0.99 -2.01
CA ILE A 60 8.02 -1.25 -1.71
C ILE A 60 7.41 -2.14 -2.79
N LYS A 61 7.68 -1.82 -4.05
CA LYS A 61 7.20 -2.61 -5.18
C LYS A 61 7.66 -4.05 -5.07
N GLY A 62 8.93 -4.26 -4.72
CA GLY A 62 9.49 -5.59 -4.62
C GLY A 62 8.94 -6.40 -3.45
N SER A 63 8.40 -5.74 -2.42
CA SER A 63 7.99 -6.45 -1.21
C SER A 63 6.53 -6.91 -1.24
N GLY A 64 5.67 -6.21 -1.98
CA GLY A 64 4.22 -6.43 -1.88
C GLY A 64 3.78 -7.82 -2.30
N GLY A 65 4.22 -8.25 -3.48
CA GLY A 65 3.78 -9.53 -4.05
C GLY A 65 4.21 -10.72 -3.23
N GLY A 66 5.40 -10.63 -2.60
CA GLY A 66 5.93 -11.74 -1.82
C GLY A 66 5.08 -12.07 -0.60
N TYR A 67 4.33 -11.11 -0.10
CA TYR A 67 3.46 -11.31 1.05
C TYR A 67 1.98 -11.43 0.69
N GLY A 68 1.64 -11.31 -0.60
CA GLY A 68 0.23 -11.43 -1.01
C GLY A 68 -0.50 -10.11 -1.10
N PHE A 69 0.22 -9.00 -1.08
CA PHE A 69 -0.39 -7.67 -1.17
C PHE A 69 -0.09 -7.03 -2.51
N ASP A 70 -0.72 -7.53 -3.57
CA ASP A 70 -0.49 -7.03 -4.92
C ASP A 70 -0.68 -5.51 -5.05
N PRO A 71 -1.69 -4.88 -4.40
CA PRO A 71 -1.81 -3.43 -4.50
C PRO A 71 -0.59 -2.68 -3.97
N ILE A 72 0.12 -3.22 -2.99
CA ILE A 72 1.34 -2.57 -2.49
C ILE A 72 2.40 -2.54 -3.59
N THR A 73 2.51 -3.60 -4.39
CA THR A 73 3.41 -3.61 -5.53
C THR A 73 3.06 -2.48 -6.50
N ASP A 74 1.77 -2.30 -6.78
CA ASP A 74 1.33 -1.26 -7.70
C ASP A 74 1.62 0.13 -7.15
N TYR A 75 1.36 0.37 -5.88
CA TYR A 75 1.62 1.67 -5.28
C TYR A 75 3.12 1.96 -5.22
N GLY A 76 3.94 0.94 -4.95
CA GLY A 76 5.39 1.12 -4.99
C GLY A 76 5.87 1.52 -6.38
N ALA A 77 5.30 0.90 -7.41
CA ALA A 77 5.65 1.26 -8.79
C ALA A 77 5.23 2.69 -9.11
N GLU A 78 4.04 3.12 -8.66
CA GLU A 78 3.60 4.49 -8.86
C GLU A 78 4.51 5.49 -8.17
N ILE A 79 4.91 5.18 -6.94
CA ILE A 79 5.81 6.05 -6.18
C ILE A 79 7.13 6.17 -6.91
N GLU A 80 7.68 5.06 -7.35
CA GLU A 80 8.96 5.06 -8.06
C GLU A 80 8.89 5.91 -9.34
N THR A 81 7.86 5.71 -10.13
CA THR A 81 7.69 6.44 -11.39
C THR A 81 7.54 7.94 -11.14
N ALA A 82 6.69 8.31 -10.19
CA ALA A 82 6.44 9.71 -9.87
C ALA A 82 7.70 10.38 -9.33
N ALA A 83 8.45 9.70 -8.48
CA ALA A 83 9.67 10.26 -7.91
C ALA A 83 10.75 10.43 -8.97
N ARG A 84 10.88 9.49 -9.91
CA ARG A 84 11.85 9.63 -10.99
C ARG A 84 11.54 10.80 -11.89
N ALA A 85 10.27 11.18 -11.98
CA ALA A 85 9.85 12.36 -12.73
C ALA A 85 9.89 13.63 -11.88
N ALA A 86 10.30 13.52 -10.63
CA ALA A 86 10.30 14.61 -9.66
C ALA A 86 8.94 15.30 -9.56
N ASP A 87 7.88 14.50 -9.68
CA ASP A 87 6.51 14.99 -9.62
C ASP A 87 6.02 14.86 -8.17
N GLY A 88 6.13 15.95 -7.41
CA GLY A 88 5.77 15.93 -5.98
C GLY A 88 4.32 15.58 -5.73
N ALA A 89 3.40 16.16 -6.50
CA ALA A 89 1.98 15.92 -6.31
C ALA A 89 1.62 14.45 -6.58
N ALA A 90 2.16 13.89 -7.65
CA ALA A 90 1.89 12.49 -7.98
C ALA A 90 2.52 11.55 -6.94
N THR A 91 3.71 11.92 -6.44
CA THR A 91 4.39 11.11 -5.43
C THR A 91 3.57 11.08 -4.14
N ILE A 92 3.08 12.22 -3.70
CA ILE A 92 2.26 12.32 -2.50
C ILE A 92 0.95 11.54 -2.69
N ALA A 93 0.32 11.68 -3.85
CA ALA A 93 -0.92 10.96 -4.12
C ALA A 93 -0.71 9.45 -4.02
N ALA A 94 0.38 8.95 -4.58
CA ALA A 94 0.67 7.51 -4.54
C ALA A 94 0.99 7.05 -3.11
N ALA A 95 1.73 7.86 -2.34
CA ALA A 95 2.02 7.53 -0.96
C ALA A 95 0.75 7.47 -0.11
N ARG A 96 -0.20 8.37 -0.39
CA ARG A 96 -1.47 8.37 0.33
C ARG A 96 -2.33 7.17 -0.02
N LYS A 97 -2.28 6.70 -1.26
CA LYS A 97 -2.94 5.45 -1.63
C LYS A 97 -2.37 4.27 -0.87
N LEU A 98 -1.05 4.22 -0.75
CA LEU A 98 -0.40 3.17 0.02
C LEU A 98 -0.85 3.22 1.48
N ARG A 99 -0.85 4.42 2.07
CA ARG A 99 -1.25 4.60 3.46
C ARG A 99 -2.68 4.15 3.69
N ALA A 100 -3.59 4.58 2.83
CA ALA A 100 -4.98 4.20 2.94
C ALA A 100 -5.15 2.69 2.82
N TYR A 101 -4.43 2.07 1.90
CA TYR A 101 -4.52 0.64 1.71
C TYR A 101 -4.08 -0.13 2.96
N VAL A 102 -2.91 0.22 3.53
CA VAL A 102 -2.42 -0.51 4.70
C VAL A 102 -3.28 -0.25 5.94
N ASP A 103 -3.97 0.88 6.00
CA ASP A 103 -4.87 1.17 7.11
C ASP A 103 -6.19 0.42 6.98
N GLU A 104 -6.60 0.09 5.76
CA GLU A 104 -7.94 -0.45 5.51
C GLU A 104 -7.97 -1.93 5.14
N VAL A 105 -6.83 -2.51 4.78
CA VAL A 105 -6.82 -3.87 4.27
C VAL A 105 -7.20 -4.86 5.36
N GLU A 106 -8.12 -5.75 5.01
CA GLU A 106 -8.45 -6.89 5.85
C GLU A 106 -7.58 -8.06 5.40
N VAL A 107 -6.85 -8.65 6.32
CA VAL A 107 -5.96 -9.76 6.00
C VAL A 107 -6.65 -11.06 6.38
N VAL A 108 -6.77 -11.95 5.40
CA VAL A 108 -7.35 -13.28 5.61
C VAL A 108 -6.22 -14.29 5.41
N PHE A 109 -5.93 -15.05 6.43
CA PHE A 109 -4.87 -16.05 6.34
C PHE A 109 -5.43 -17.33 5.75
N VAL A 110 -4.69 -17.89 4.80
CA VAL A 110 -5.13 -19.09 4.12
C VAL A 110 -4.09 -20.19 4.30
N ASP A 111 -4.60 -21.40 4.41
CA ASP A 111 -3.76 -22.58 4.49
C ASP A 111 -3.60 -23.15 3.10
N GLU A 112 -2.45 -23.67 2.83
CA GLU A 112 -2.18 -24.24 1.54
C GLU A 112 -2.68 -25.66 1.48
#